data_f4d3d9fdf58130a3e6b687bb78e9bc6c
#
_entry.id   f4d3d9fdf58130a3e6b687bb78e9bc6c
#
_cell.length_a   1.000
_cell.length_b   1.000
_cell.length_c   1.000
_cell.angle_alpha   90.00
_cell.angle_beta   90.00
_cell.angle_gamma   90.00
#
_symmetry.space_group_name_H-M   'P 1'
#
loop_
_entity.id
_entity.type
_entity.pdbx_description
1 polymer ?
#
loop_
_entity_poly.entity_id
_entity_poly.type
_entity_poly.pdbx_seq_one_letter_code
_entity_poly.pdbx_strand_id
1 'polypeptide(L)'
;MSRTTEPYRPDAPIVAELAAGVVILSVPDGKIFLLHQADEDRWCFPKGHVDPGESLPIAALREVREESGFSRVALGEEVHEVTYRFFNPRKGHNVHKTVVYFLGRTEERTPHLEPIFDGFEWVDPAAAGARVTYPTDREVVEALRRHLAKPVS
;
A
#
# COMPACT_ATOMS: atom_id res chain seq x y z
N MET A 1 -14.26 9.69 14.69
CA MET A 1 -13.70 8.66 13.82
C MET A 1 -13.62 7.34 14.57
N SER A 2 -14.23 6.33 14.05
CA SER A 2 -14.22 5.02 14.71
C SER A 2 -13.08 4.17 14.15
N ARG A 3 -12.27 3.62 15.03
CA ARG A 3 -11.29 2.62 14.65
C ARG A 3 -11.99 1.28 14.46
N THR A 4 -11.70 0.61 13.36
CA THR A 4 -12.20 -0.73 13.09
C THR A 4 -11.26 -1.81 13.62
N THR A 5 -10.14 -1.40 14.26
CA THR A 5 -9.14 -2.32 14.76
C THR A 5 -8.84 -2.05 16.23
N GLU A 6 -8.54 -3.12 16.96
CA GLU A 6 -8.15 -3.08 18.37
C GLU A 6 -6.90 -3.95 18.56
N PRO A 7 -6.22 -3.82 19.72
CA PRO A 7 -5.09 -4.69 20.02
C PRO A 7 -5.47 -6.18 19.99
N TYR A 8 -4.54 -7.00 19.54
CA TYR A 8 -4.69 -8.45 19.45
C TYR A 8 -5.21 -9.04 20.77
N ARG A 9 -6.15 -9.97 20.66
CA ARG A 9 -6.74 -10.68 21.82
C ARG A 9 -6.34 -12.15 21.79
N PRO A 10 -5.53 -12.63 22.75
CA PRO A 10 -5.02 -14.01 22.70
C PRO A 10 -6.08 -15.11 22.62
N ASP A 11 -7.27 -14.85 23.19
CA ASP A 11 -8.34 -15.87 23.26
C ASP A 11 -9.26 -15.90 22.05
N ALA A 12 -9.10 -14.96 21.11
CA ALA A 12 -9.98 -14.87 19.96
C ALA A 12 -9.46 -15.74 18.81
N PRO A 13 -10.37 -16.22 17.93
CA PRO A 13 -9.93 -16.93 16.71
C PRO A 13 -9.05 -16.05 15.83
N ILE A 14 -8.23 -16.68 14.99
CA ILE A 14 -7.29 -16.02 14.11
C ILE A 14 -7.74 -16.23 12.66
N VAL A 15 -7.83 -15.13 11.90
CA VAL A 15 -8.10 -15.17 10.45
C VAL A 15 -6.94 -14.50 9.73
N ALA A 16 -6.39 -15.18 8.73
CA ALA A 16 -5.35 -14.61 7.89
C ALA A 16 -5.97 -13.81 6.75
N GLU A 17 -5.41 -12.63 6.48
CA GLU A 17 -5.81 -11.79 5.35
C GLU A 17 -4.59 -11.46 4.50
N LEU A 18 -4.79 -11.42 3.19
CA LEU A 18 -3.75 -11.12 2.22
C LEU A 18 -4.17 -9.92 1.38
N ALA A 19 -3.24 -8.98 1.23
CA ALA A 19 -3.45 -7.78 0.42
C ALA A 19 -2.22 -7.56 -0.46
N ALA A 20 -2.42 -6.81 -1.53
CA ALA A 20 -1.34 -6.43 -2.43
C ALA A 20 -1.40 -4.93 -2.69
N GLY A 21 -0.24 -4.31 -2.82
CA GLY A 21 -0.13 -2.88 -3.07
C GLY A 21 1.03 -2.55 -4.00
N VAL A 22 1.11 -1.29 -4.37
CA VAL A 22 2.14 -0.82 -5.30
C VAL A 22 2.75 0.47 -4.79
N VAL A 23 4.08 0.52 -4.77
CA VAL A 23 4.80 1.78 -4.64
C VAL A 23 5.05 2.27 -6.05
N ILE A 24 4.32 3.32 -6.46
CA ILE A 24 4.34 3.81 -7.83
C ILE A 24 5.34 4.94 -7.97
N LEU A 25 6.30 4.77 -8.88
CA LEU A 25 7.27 5.81 -9.24
C LEU A 25 6.84 6.50 -10.52
N SER A 26 6.93 7.81 -10.52
CA SER A 26 6.75 8.59 -11.73
C SER A 26 7.95 8.43 -12.66
N VAL A 27 7.70 8.42 -13.99
CA VAL A 27 8.74 8.34 -15.01
C VAL A 27 8.74 9.64 -15.78
N PRO A 28 9.89 10.31 -15.96
CA PRO A 28 11.26 9.88 -15.61
C PRO A 28 11.76 10.34 -14.23
N ASP A 29 11.01 11.13 -13.50
CA ASP A 29 11.53 11.84 -12.33
C ASP A 29 11.58 11.03 -11.00
N GLY A 30 10.99 9.83 -10.97
CA GLY A 30 11.16 8.91 -9.85
C GLY A 30 10.53 9.32 -8.54
N LYS A 31 9.44 10.08 -8.58
CA LYS A 31 8.70 10.44 -7.37
C LYS A 31 7.70 9.38 -6.99
N ILE A 32 7.47 9.21 -5.69
CA ILE A 32 6.56 8.21 -5.14
C ILE A 32 5.16 8.80 -5.02
N PHE A 33 4.16 8.05 -5.49
CA PHE A 33 2.75 8.41 -5.38
C PHE A 33 2.19 8.03 -4.02
N LEU A 34 1.58 8.98 -3.33
CA LEU A 34 0.89 8.76 -2.06
C LEU A 34 -0.56 9.23 -2.15
N LEU A 35 -1.44 8.48 -1.49
CA LEU A 35 -2.85 8.81 -1.33
C LEU A 35 -3.11 9.33 0.08
N HIS A 36 -4.02 10.29 0.21
CA HIS A 36 -4.49 10.75 1.52
C HIS A 36 -5.90 10.22 1.77
N GLN A 37 -6.07 9.46 2.85
CA GLN A 37 -7.35 8.94 3.30
C GLN A 37 -7.88 9.85 4.39
N ALA A 38 -8.95 10.59 4.10
CA ALA A 38 -9.44 11.66 4.94
C ALA A 38 -9.95 11.19 6.30
N ASP A 39 -10.71 10.11 6.33
CA ASP A 39 -11.36 9.62 7.57
C ASP A 39 -10.35 9.15 8.61
N GLU A 40 -9.17 8.72 8.20
CA GLU A 40 -8.10 8.28 9.10
C GLU A 40 -6.93 9.27 9.14
N ASP A 41 -7.00 10.34 8.36
CA ASP A 41 -5.93 11.34 8.22
C ASP A 41 -4.57 10.66 8.00
N ARG A 42 -4.51 9.83 6.98
CA ARG A 42 -3.26 9.09 6.70
C ARG A 42 -2.82 9.20 5.26
N TRP A 43 -1.50 9.22 5.07
CA TRP A 43 -0.84 9.13 3.79
C TRP A 43 -0.36 7.70 3.60
N CYS A 44 -0.72 7.08 2.49
CA CYS A 44 -0.49 5.66 2.26
C CYS A 44 -0.30 5.34 0.78
N PHE A 45 0.06 4.08 0.50
CA PHE A 45 0.16 3.57 -0.86
C PHE A 45 -1.16 2.94 -1.29
N PRO A 46 -1.44 2.89 -2.61
CA PRO A 46 -2.57 2.10 -3.11
C PRO A 46 -2.39 0.62 -2.75
N LYS A 47 -3.40 0.02 -2.15
CA LYS A 47 -3.39 -1.39 -1.77
C LYS A 47 -4.80 -1.87 -1.46
N GLY A 48 -5.01 -3.17 -1.51
CA GLY A 48 -6.26 -3.77 -1.08
C GLY A 48 -6.21 -5.28 -1.08
N HIS A 49 -7.32 -5.89 -0.68
CA HIS A 49 -7.41 -7.33 -0.53
C HIS A 49 -7.27 -8.07 -1.85
N VAL A 50 -6.65 -9.24 -1.78
CA VAL A 50 -6.56 -10.17 -2.91
C VAL A 50 -7.88 -10.95 -2.97
N ASP A 51 -8.56 -10.92 -4.11
CA ASP A 51 -9.81 -11.65 -4.29
C ASP A 51 -9.53 -13.14 -4.54
N PRO A 52 -10.49 -14.02 -4.23
CA PRO A 52 -10.31 -15.45 -4.49
C PRO A 52 -9.93 -15.72 -5.95
N GLY A 53 -8.88 -16.52 -6.14
CA GLY A 53 -8.39 -16.89 -7.47
C GLY A 53 -7.51 -15.85 -8.15
N GLU A 54 -7.32 -14.67 -7.53
CA GLU A 54 -6.48 -13.61 -8.06
C GLU A 54 -5.02 -13.85 -7.69
N SER A 55 -4.08 -13.57 -8.60
CA SER A 55 -2.67 -13.53 -8.25
C SER A 55 -2.35 -12.20 -7.56
N LEU A 56 -1.24 -12.15 -6.83
CA LEU A 56 -0.79 -10.92 -6.18
C LEU A 56 -0.57 -9.77 -7.18
N PRO A 57 0.12 -9.95 -8.30
CA PRO A 57 0.30 -8.88 -9.27
C PRO A 57 -1.02 -8.36 -9.86
N ILE A 58 -1.95 -9.26 -10.14
CA ILE A 58 -3.26 -8.86 -10.69
C ILE A 58 -4.04 -8.06 -9.65
N ALA A 59 -4.07 -8.52 -8.40
CA ALA A 59 -4.72 -7.80 -7.31
C ALA A 59 -4.10 -6.41 -7.12
N ALA A 60 -2.77 -6.32 -7.14
CA ALA A 60 -2.06 -5.07 -6.98
C ALA A 60 -2.47 -4.05 -8.05
N LEU A 61 -2.47 -4.44 -9.31
CA LEU A 61 -2.86 -3.55 -10.42
C LEU A 61 -4.34 -3.19 -10.38
N ARG A 62 -5.20 -4.12 -9.98
CA ARG A 62 -6.63 -3.84 -9.84
C ARG A 62 -6.86 -2.78 -8.76
N GLU A 63 -6.20 -2.92 -7.61
CA GLU A 63 -6.34 -1.96 -6.52
C GLU A 63 -5.81 -0.57 -6.92
N VAL A 64 -4.70 -0.50 -7.66
CA VAL A 64 -4.21 0.76 -8.19
C VAL A 64 -5.26 1.43 -9.06
N ARG A 65 -5.88 0.68 -9.95
CA ARG A 65 -6.91 1.21 -10.86
C ARG A 65 -8.13 1.70 -10.08
N GLU A 66 -8.59 0.91 -9.11
CA GLU A 66 -9.76 1.27 -8.29
C GLU A 66 -9.50 2.49 -7.43
N GLU A 67 -8.34 2.58 -6.80
CA GLU A 67 -8.06 3.66 -5.84
C GLU A 67 -7.55 4.94 -6.49
N SER A 68 -6.74 4.82 -7.54
CA SER A 68 -6.10 5.98 -8.17
C SER A 68 -6.55 6.26 -9.61
N GLY A 69 -7.21 5.31 -10.25
CA GLY A 69 -7.59 5.44 -11.65
C GLY A 69 -6.45 5.22 -12.64
N PHE A 70 -5.25 4.95 -12.18
CA PHE A 70 -4.12 4.70 -13.09
C PHE A 70 -4.28 3.36 -13.77
N SER A 71 -4.20 3.35 -15.10
CA SER A 71 -4.37 2.16 -15.93
C SER A 71 -3.10 1.73 -16.66
N ARG A 72 -2.08 2.58 -16.67
CA ARG A 72 -0.82 2.30 -17.39
C ARG A 72 0.34 2.31 -16.42
N VAL A 73 0.33 1.34 -15.52
CA VAL A 73 1.40 1.12 -14.56
C VAL A 73 2.17 -0.12 -14.97
N ALA A 74 3.47 0.04 -15.23
CA ALA A 74 4.36 -1.10 -15.45
C ALA A 74 4.74 -1.68 -14.10
N LEU A 75 4.25 -2.88 -13.81
CA LEU A 75 4.51 -3.54 -12.54
C LEU A 75 5.84 -4.29 -12.61
N GLY A 76 6.69 -4.03 -11.61
CA GLY A 76 7.97 -4.71 -11.44
C GLY A 76 7.92 -5.77 -10.35
N GLU A 77 9.07 -6.02 -9.74
CA GLU A 77 9.22 -7.05 -8.72
C GLU A 77 8.68 -6.61 -7.35
N GLU A 78 8.53 -7.58 -6.48
CA GLU A 78 8.23 -7.35 -5.06
C GLU A 78 9.34 -6.52 -4.42
N VAL A 79 8.93 -5.51 -3.65
CA VAL A 79 9.85 -4.65 -2.91
C VAL A 79 9.92 -5.06 -1.45
N HIS A 80 8.76 -5.32 -0.85
CA HIS A 80 8.68 -5.58 0.58
C HIS A 80 7.36 -6.24 0.94
N GLU A 81 7.38 -6.94 2.07
CA GLU A 81 6.19 -7.56 2.63
C GLU A 81 6.11 -7.13 4.08
N VAL A 82 4.93 -6.68 4.51
CA VAL A 82 4.68 -6.33 5.91
C VAL A 82 3.57 -7.21 6.46
N THR A 83 3.68 -7.55 7.74
CA THR A 83 2.66 -8.32 8.44
C THR A 83 2.32 -7.60 9.72
N TYR A 84 1.03 -7.48 10.01
CA TYR A 84 0.58 -6.92 11.27
C TYR A 84 -0.63 -7.66 11.79
N ARG A 85 -0.85 -7.55 13.09
CA ARG A 85 -1.88 -8.28 13.83
C ARG A 85 -2.75 -7.31 14.58
N PHE A 86 -4.04 -7.56 14.54
CA PHE A 86 -5.00 -6.75 15.28
C PHE A 86 -6.26 -7.57 15.54
N PHE A 87 -7.11 -7.08 16.45
CA PHE A 87 -8.43 -7.64 16.67
C PHE A 87 -9.46 -6.84 15.89
N ASN A 88 -10.36 -7.53 15.18
CA ASN A 88 -11.48 -6.91 14.48
C ASN A 88 -12.75 -7.06 15.35
N PRO A 89 -13.20 -6.00 16.05
CA PRO A 89 -14.36 -6.10 16.93
C PRO A 89 -15.68 -6.35 16.20
N ARG A 90 -15.78 -5.96 14.95
CA ARG A 90 -17.00 -6.19 14.16
C ARG A 90 -17.22 -7.67 13.89
N LYS A 91 -16.14 -8.42 13.68
CA LYS A 91 -16.20 -9.84 13.32
C LYS A 91 -15.83 -10.75 14.47
N GLY A 92 -15.32 -10.20 15.57
CA GLY A 92 -14.98 -10.95 16.78
C GLY A 92 -13.78 -11.87 16.63
N HIS A 93 -12.86 -11.56 15.72
CA HIS A 93 -11.66 -12.38 15.54
C HIS A 93 -10.41 -11.52 15.38
N ASN A 94 -9.26 -12.13 15.66
CA ASN A 94 -7.96 -11.55 15.36
C ASN A 94 -7.68 -11.65 13.86
N VAL A 95 -6.98 -10.67 13.34
CA VAL A 95 -6.52 -10.67 11.94
C VAL A 95 -5.00 -10.70 11.91
N HIS A 96 -4.45 -11.64 11.14
CA HIS A 96 -3.04 -11.65 10.75
C HIS A 96 -3.02 -11.20 9.29
N LYS A 97 -2.66 -9.95 9.07
CA LYS A 97 -2.70 -9.35 7.73
C LYS A 97 -1.31 -9.23 7.16
N THR A 98 -1.14 -9.75 5.95
CA THR A 98 0.08 -9.62 5.16
C THR A 98 -0.21 -8.74 3.96
N VAL A 99 0.62 -7.73 3.72
CA VAL A 99 0.54 -6.89 2.52
C VAL A 99 1.84 -7.04 1.75
N VAL A 100 1.73 -7.44 0.49
CA VAL A 100 2.88 -7.57 -0.41
C VAL A 100 2.90 -6.35 -1.32
N TYR A 101 4.00 -5.61 -1.31
CA TYR A 101 4.17 -4.41 -2.11
C TYR A 101 5.09 -4.64 -3.29
N PHE A 102 4.62 -4.21 -4.47
CA PHE A 102 5.38 -4.26 -5.72
C PHE A 102 5.85 -2.88 -6.12
N LEU A 103 6.92 -2.82 -6.88
CA LEU A 103 7.35 -1.60 -7.53
C LEU A 103 6.54 -1.40 -8.80
N GLY A 104 6.01 -0.20 -9.01
CA GLY A 104 5.34 0.17 -10.25
C GLY A 104 5.93 1.46 -10.82
N ARG A 105 5.83 1.63 -12.12
CA ARG A 105 6.25 2.87 -12.81
C ARG A 105 5.17 3.33 -13.75
N THR A 106 4.95 4.65 -13.82
CA THR A 106 3.94 5.22 -14.71
C THR A 106 4.33 6.61 -15.19
N GLU A 107 3.90 6.94 -16.41
CA GLU A 107 3.99 8.29 -16.94
C GLU A 107 2.75 9.12 -16.58
N GLU A 108 1.70 8.49 -16.08
CA GLU A 108 0.49 9.18 -15.64
C GLU A 108 0.79 10.03 -14.41
N ARG A 109 0.14 11.19 -14.30
CA ARG A 109 0.38 12.14 -13.21
C ARG A 109 -0.88 12.50 -12.43
N THR A 110 -2.02 12.51 -13.11
CA THR A 110 -3.29 12.97 -12.54
C THR A 110 -4.20 11.79 -12.29
N PRO A 111 -4.47 11.47 -11.02
CA PRO A 111 -5.34 10.36 -10.67
C PRO A 111 -6.81 10.74 -10.76
N HIS A 112 -7.66 9.69 -10.79
CA HIS A 112 -9.09 9.78 -10.52
C HIS A 112 -9.32 9.01 -9.22
N LEU A 113 -9.37 9.73 -8.10
CA LEU A 113 -9.39 9.12 -6.78
C LEU A 113 -10.73 8.48 -6.45
N GLU A 114 -10.67 7.30 -5.82
CA GLU A 114 -11.83 6.71 -5.17
C GLU A 114 -12.31 7.67 -4.07
N PRO A 115 -13.63 7.79 -3.82
CA PRO A 115 -14.16 8.80 -2.88
C PRO A 115 -13.59 8.79 -1.46
N ILE A 116 -13.06 7.67 -1.00
CA ILE A 116 -12.45 7.57 0.34
C ILE A 116 -11.16 8.41 0.43
N PHE A 117 -10.54 8.73 -0.70
CA PHE A 117 -9.32 9.52 -0.75
C PHE A 117 -9.65 10.96 -1.18
N ASP A 118 -9.15 11.92 -0.41
CA ASP A 118 -9.38 13.34 -0.67
C ASP A 118 -8.16 14.08 -1.23
N GLY A 119 -7.04 13.39 -1.41
CA GLY A 119 -5.84 14.01 -1.92
C GLY A 119 -4.77 13.03 -2.33
N PHE A 120 -3.77 13.53 -3.01
CA PHE A 120 -2.60 12.78 -3.42
C PHE A 120 -1.38 13.68 -3.48
N GLU A 121 -0.21 13.06 -3.43
CA GLU A 121 1.06 13.77 -3.64
C GLU A 121 2.04 12.87 -4.40
N TRP A 122 2.92 13.50 -5.15
CA TRP A 122 4.12 12.88 -5.69
C TRP A 122 5.30 13.37 -4.88
N VAL A 123 6.00 12.48 -4.19
CA VAL A 123 6.99 12.83 -3.16
C VAL A 123 8.35 12.23 -3.52
N ASP A 124 9.42 12.99 -3.30
CA ASP A 124 10.76 12.43 -3.48
C ASP A 124 10.98 11.23 -2.56
N PRO A 125 11.63 10.15 -3.03
CA PRO A 125 11.90 8.99 -2.19
C PRO A 125 12.58 9.34 -0.86
N ALA A 126 13.46 10.34 -0.87
CA ALA A 126 14.15 10.78 0.35
C ALA A 126 13.20 11.39 1.39
N ALA A 127 12.07 11.93 0.97
CA ALA A 127 11.08 12.56 1.85
C ALA A 127 9.90 11.64 2.18
N ALA A 128 9.71 10.57 1.43
CA ALA A 128 8.51 9.74 1.54
C ALA A 128 8.39 9.04 2.90
N GLY A 129 9.50 8.63 3.49
CA GLY A 129 9.49 7.97 4.80
C GLY A 129 8.92 8.84 5.91
N ALA A 130 9.20 10.14 5.86
CA ALA A 130 8.64 11.08 6.83
C ALA A 130 7.19 11.45 6.51
N ARG A 131 6.75 11.26 5.28
CA ARG A 131 5.43 11.64 4.82
C ARG A 131 4.36 10.59 5.11
N VAL A 132 4.69 9.31 4.97
CA VAL A 132 3.73 8.22 5.24
C VAL A 132 3.39 8.17 6.73
N THR A 133 2.15 7.82 7.03
CA THR A 133 1.64 7.89 8.39
C THR A 133 2.10 6.73 9.27
N TYR A 134 2.11 5.51 8.74
CA TYR A 134 2.36 4.33 9.55
C TYR A 134 3.80 3.84 9.47
N PRO A 135 4.36 3.32 10.59
CA PRO A 135 5.71 2.76 10.60
C PRO A 135 5.92 1.62 9.59
N THR A 136 4.90 0.80 9.35
CA THR A 136 4.98 -0.28 8.36
C THR A 136 5.17 0.26 6.95
N ASP A 137 4.56 1.40 6.63
CA ASP A 137 4.74 2.06 5.34
C ASP A 137 6.13 2.69 5.22
N ARG A 138 6.70 3.15 6.33
CA ARG A 138 8.10 3.61 6.34
C ARG A 138 9.06 2.48 6.01
N GLU A 139 8.80 1.27 6.51
CA GLU A 139 9.60 0.08 6.16
C GLU A 139 9.56 -0.17 4.65
N VAL A 140 8.41 0.02 4.03
CA VAL A 140 8.26 -0.13 2.58
C VAL A 140 9.11 0.89 1.83
N VAL A 141 9.09 2.16 2.26
CA VAL A 141 9.92 3.21 1.67
C VAL A 141 11.41 2.86 1.78
N GLU A 142 11.86 2.41 2.94
CA GLU A 142 13.25 2.03 3.15
C GLU A 142 13.65 0.84 2.27
N ALA A 143 12.76 -0.15 2.13
CA ALA A 143 13.01 -1.30 1.26
C ALA A 143 13.09 -0.86 -0.20
N LEU A 144 12.23 0.06 -0.62
CA LEU A 144 12.27 0.61 -1.97
C LEU A 144 13.61 1.32 -2.23
N ARG A 145 14.05 2.15 -1.28
CA ARG A 145 15.30 2.89 -1.44
C ARG A 145 16.51 1.95 -1.56
N ARG A 146 16.51 0.88 -0.75
CA ARG A 146 17.55 -0.16 -0.87
C ARG A 146 17.49 -0.87 -2.21
N HIS A 147 16.29 -1.15 -2.68
CA HIS A 147 16.07 -1.80 -3.98
C HIS A 147 16.61 -0.94 -5.13
N LEU A 148 16.30 0.35 -5.12
CA LEU A 148 16.74 1.28 -6.14
C LEU A 148 18.26 1.54 -6.11
N ALA A 149 18.89 1.36 -4.96
CA ALA A 149 20.32 1.56 -4.79
C ALA A 149 21.14 0.34 -5.21
N LYS A 150 20.52 -0.81 -5.46
CA LYS A 150 21.26 -2.02 -5.87
C LYS A 150 21.88 -1.82 -7.24
N PRO A 151 23.17 -2.20 -7.40
CA PRO A 151 23.78 -2.11 -8.71
C PRO A 151 23.12 -3.06 -9.69
N VAL A 152 23.02 -2.63 -10.94
CA VAL A 152 22.57 -3.49 -12.03
C VAL A 152 23.70 -4.44 -12.37
N SER A 153 23.45 -5.73 -12.24
CA SER A 153 24.45 -6.76 -12.52
C SER A 153 24.26 -7.36 -13.91
#